data_5e3fa24f6a14f9523dc58eaa388acea7
#
_entry.id   5e3fa24f6a14f9523dc58eaa388acea7
#
_cell.length_a   1.000
_cell.length_b   1.000
_cell.length_c   1.000
_cell.angle_alpha   90.00
_cell.angle_beta   90.00
_cell.angle_gamma   90.00
#
_symmetry.space_group_name_H-M   'P 1'
#
loop_
_entity.id
_entity.type
_entity.pdbx_description
1 polymer ?
#
loop_
_entity_poly.entity_id
_entity_poly.type
_entity_poly.pdbx_seq_one_letter_code
_entity_poly.pdbx_strand_id
1 'polypeptide(L)'
;VSEIQLMKVALVSLNQVWEDKNSNRLKVSNCLQTIISRSIDLVIFPEMTLTGFTMHVEEHAECPETSETVRFFRDSACKYGVYIGFGVILKAGLKAANHFIIVSPEGKMCADYIKIHPFSYAGEDQFYEKGKHLTSLEIQGVPIGLSICYDLRFPEMFQALSRTDKLILNIANWPERRVLHWKTLIQARAIENQVYFLGVNRTGKDGNGLEYQKSSLVVSPEGEILRPDSINEEIDIYEIDPALVEVCWENFPVKNDRQVNFYKEII
;
A
#
# COMPACT_ATOMS: atom_id res chain seq x y z
N VAL A 1 19.06 26.83 -6.53
CA VAL A 1 17.81 26.39 -5.89
C VAL A 1 17.37 25.23 -6.73
N SER A 2 17.54 23.98 -6.23
CA SER A 2 16.98 22.79 -6.88
C SER A 2 15.47 22.95 -6.92
N GLU A 3 14.85 22.75 -8.08
CA GLU A 3 13.38 22.68 -8.17
C GLU A 3 12.88 21.61 -7.19
N ILE A 4 11.91 21.98 -6.35
CA ILE A 4 11.25 21.02 -5.45
C ILE A 4 10.49 20.03 -6.34
N GLN A 5 10.94 18.79 -6.36
CA GLN A 5 10.28 17.74 -7.11
C GLN A 5 9.16 17.16 -6.25
N LEU A 6 7.94 17.71 -6.38
CA LEU A 6 6.74 17.16 -5.73
C LEU A 6 6.34 15.84 -6.40
N MET A 7 5.95 14.87 -5.59
CA MET A 7 5.36 13.62 -6.05
C MET A 7 3.84 13.67 -5.86
N LYS A 8 3.10 13.47 -6.94
CA LYS A 8 1.64 13.47 -6.91
C LYS A 8 1.10 12.04 -6.86
N VAL A 9 0.42 11.69 -5.76
CA VAL A 9 -0.10 10.34 -5.54
C VAL A 9 -1.62 10.34 -5.45
N ALA A 10 -2.27 9.33 -6.03
CA ALA A 10 -3.70 9.10 -5.90
C ALA A 10 -3.94 7.83 -5.05
N LEU A 11 -4.67 7.98 -3.94
CA LEU A 11 -5.13 6.89 -3.11
C LEU A 11 -6.57 6.56 -3.48
N VAL A 12 -6.82 5.31 -3.87
CA VAL A 12 -8.15 4.85 -4.29
C VAL A 12 -8.78 4.00 -3.19
N SER A 13 -9.75 4.56 -2.47
CA SER A 13 -10.56 3.84 -1.47
C SER A 13 -11.66 3.04 -2.18
N LEU A 14 -11.28 2.05 -2.97
CA LEU A 14 -12.17 1.30 -3.85
C LEU A 14 -13.28 0.60 -3.07
N ASN A 15 -14.54 0.80 -3.45
CA ASN A 15 -15.66 -0.01 -2.98
C ASN A 15 -15.65 -1.36 -3.72
N GLN A 16 -14.83 -2.29 -3.24
CA GLN A 16 -14.63 -3.60 -3.86
C GLN A 16 -15.92 -4.43 -3.80
N VAL A 17 -16.31 -4.99 -4.94
CA VAL A 17 -17.32 -6.07 -4.98
C VAL A 17 -16.61 -7.36 -4.59
N TRP A 18 -17.06 -7.97 -3.49
CA TRP A 18 -16.40 -9.14 -2.93
C TRP A 18 -16.41 -10.31 -3.93
N GLU A 19 -15.23 -10.86 -4.22
CA GLU A 19 -14.97 -11.99 -5.11
C GLU A 19 -15.45 -11.83 -6.58
N ASP A 20 -15.68 -10.57 -7.03
CA ASP A 20 -16.05 -10.30 -8.42
C ASP A 20 -14.95 -9.49 -9.14
N LYS A 21 -13.99 -10.23 -9.72
CA LYS A 21 -12.88 -9.63 -10.46
C LYS A 21 -13.33 -8.76 -11.63
N ASN A 22 -14.40 -9.12 -12.32
CA ASN A 22 -14.86 -8.40 -13.50
C ASN A 22 -15.47 -7.04 -13.13
N SER A 23 -16.34 -7.02 -12.12
CA SER A 23 -16.91 -5.77 -11.61
C SER A 23 -15.81 -4.86 -11.04
N ASN A 24 -14.83 -5.41 -10.33
CA ASN A 24 -13.72 -4.63 -9.79
C ASN A 24 -12.79 -4.10 -10.89
N ARG A 25 -12.52 -4.85 -11.97
CA ARG A 25 -11.79 -4.34 -13.16
C ARG A 25 -12.47 -3.12 -13.78
N LEU A 26 -13.79 -3.14 -13.91
CA LEU A 26 -14.56 -2.01 -14.42
C LEU A 26 -14.42 -0.78 -13.50
N LYS A 27 -14.55 -0.97 -12.19
CA LYS A 27 -14.37 0.11 -11.21
C LYS A 27 -12.95 0.70 -11.26
N VAL A 28 -11.92 -0.14 -11.28
CA VAL A 28 -10.52 0.29 -11.43
C VAL A 28 -10.32 1.11 -12.71
N SER A 29 -10.85 0.61 -13.85
CA SER A 29 -10.76 1.32 -15.12
C SER A 29 -11.42 2.70 -15.07
N ASN A 30 -12.58 2.83 -14.42
CA ASN A 30 -13.28 4.10 -14.23
C ASN A 30 -12.47 5.06 -13.34
N CYS A 31 -11.87 4.57 -12.25
CA CYS A 31 -10.98 5.38 -11.41
C CYS A 31 -9.79 5.92 -12.21
N LEU A 32 -9.10 5.05 -12.96
CA LEU A 32 -7.95 5.45 -13.78
C LEU A 32 -8.35 6.46 -14.87
N GLN A 33 -9.51 6.27 -15.53
CA GLN A 33 -10.02 7.23 -16.51
C GLN A 33 -10.32 8.60 -15.91
N THR A 34 -10.80 8.63 -14.65
CA THR A 34 -11.15 9.88 -13.95
C THR A 34 -9.91 10.73 -13.63
N ILE A 35 -8.77 10.11 -13.37
CA ILE A 35 -7.54 10.80 -12.96
C ILE A 35 -6.57 11.11 -14.11
N ILE A 36 -6.84 10.66 -15.33
CA ILE A 36 -5.89 10.76 -16.47
C ILE A 36 -5.40 12.18 -16.75
N SER A 37 -6.20 13.21 -16.48
CA SER A 37 -5.86 14.62 -16.72
C SER A 37 -5.14 15.30 -15.55
N ARG A 38 -4.84 14.57 -14.49
CA ARG A 38 -4.35 15.14 -13.22
C ARG A 38 -2.85 15.07 -13.02
N SER A 39 -2.09 14.54 -13.99
CA SER A 39 -0.63 14.37 -13.93
C SER A 39 -0.20 13.64 -12.65
N ILE A 40 -0.77 12.45 -12.42
CA ILE A 40 -0.49 11.60 -11.27
C ILE A 40 0.76 10.78 -11.55
N ASP A 41 1.69 10.71 -10.59
CA ASP A 41 2.90 9.88 -10.68
C ASP A 41 2.61 8.43 -10.28
N LEU A 42 1.84 8.23 -9.18
CA LEU A 42 1.54 6.92 -8.63
C LEU A 42 0.08 6.81 -8.19
N VAL A 43 -0.61 5.78 -8.64
CA VAL A 43 -1.97 5.41 -8.19
C VAL A 43 -1.88 4.14 -7.36
N ILE A 44 -2.54 4.13 -6.20
CA ILE A 44 -2.49 3.00 -5.28
C ILE A 44 -3.91 2.50 -4.98
N PHE A 45 -4.12 1.19 -5.18
CA PHE A 45 -5.35 0.47 -4.90
C PHE A 45 -5.24 -0.37 -3.61
N PRO A 46 -6.36 -0.79 -3.00
CA PRO A 46 -6.36 -1.58 -1.77
C PRO A 46 -5.79 -3.00 -1.94
N GLU A 47 -5.50 -3.64 -0.81
CA GLU A 47 -5.16 -5.07 -0.69
C GLU A 47 -6.17 -5.94 -1.45
N MET A 48 -5.66 -7.00 -2.15
CA MET A 48 -6.50 -7.91 -2.95
C MET A 48 -7.51 -7.15 -3.82
N THR A 49 -7.01 -6.25 -4.65
CA THR A 49 -7.76 -5.18 -5.33
C THR A 49 -8.99 -5.69 -6.07
N LEU A 50 -8.88 -6.82 -6.78
CA LEU A 50 -9.97 -7.33 -7.61
C LEU A 50 -10.89 -8.34 -6.92
N THR A 51 -10.55 -8.80 -5.70
CA THR A 51 -11.34 -9.82 -4.99
C THR A 51 -11.90 -9.33 -3.66
N GLY A 52 -11.23 -8.35 -3.00
CA GLY A 52 -11.39 -8.15 -1.57
C GLY A 52 -10.73 -9.27 -0.77
N PHE A 53 -10.70 -9.12 0.56
CA PHE A 53 -10.04 -10.06 1.46
C PHE A 53 -10.83 -11.37 1.55
N THR A 54 -10.27 -12.47 1.02
CA THR A 54 -10.92 -13.79 0.94
C THR A 54 -9.97 -14.92 1.30
N MET A 55 -10.53 -16.03 1.80
CA MET A 55 -9.82 -17.29 2.04
C MET A 55 -10.11 -18.33 0.95
N HIS A 56 -10.94 -18.03 -0.06
CA HIS A 56 -11.26 -18.91 -1.18
C HIS A 56 -10.11 -18.89 -2.22
N VAL A 57 -8.92 -19.33 -1.76
CA VAL A 57 -7.67 -19.24 -2.58
C VAL A 57 -7.71 -20.17 -3.79
N GLU A 58 -8.40 -21.30 -3.71
CA GLU A 58 -8.52 -22.25 -4.83
C GLU A 58 -9.20 -21.60 -6.05
N GLU A 59 -10.18 -20.72 -5.80
CA GLU A 59 -10.95 -20.04 -6.84
C GLU A 59 -10.30 -18.73 -7.30
N HIS A 60 -9.61 -18.03 -6.40
CA HIS A 60 -9.17 -16.66 -6.65
C HIS A 60 -7.67 -16.47 -6.84
N ALA A 61 -6.82 -17.42 -6.39
CA ALA A 61 -5.38 -17.33 -6.59
C ALA A 61 -5.00 -17.63 -8.04
N GLU A 62 -4.26 -16.71 -8.65
CA GLU A 62 -3.80 -16.81 -10.03
C GLU A 62 -2.39 -17.40 -10.10
N CYS A 63 -2.08 -18.07 -11.21
CA CYS A 63 -0.72 -18.51 -11.49
C CYS A 63 0.16 -17.27 -11.76
N PRO A 64 1.32 -17.12 -11.09
CA PRO A 64 2.16 -15.93 -11.24
C PRO A 64 2.53 -15.62 -12.69
N GLU A 65 2.87 -16.63 -13.46
CA GLU A 65 3.34 -16.50 -14.85
C GLU A 65 2.25 -16.06 -15.83
N THR A 66 0.98 -16.34 -15.51
CA THR A 66 -0.16 -16.12 -16.41
C THR A 66 -1.27 -15.27 -15.78
N SER A 67 -0.99 -14.60 -14.66
CA SER A 67 -1.96 -13.81 -13.92
C SER A 67 -2.64 -12.76 -14.80
N GLU A 68 -3.95 -12.91 -14.95
CA GLU A 68 -4.78 -11.94 -15.66
C GLU A 68 -4.89 -10.61 -14.93
N THR A 69 -4.85 -10.65 -13.59
CA THR A 69 -4.85 -9.45 -12.76
C THR A 69 -3.57 -8.64 -12.98
N VAL A 70 -2.39 -9.29 -12.93
CA VAL A 70 -1.12 -8.62 -13.17
C VAL A 70 -1.07 -8.05 -14.59
N ARG A 71 -1.50 -8.82 -15.59
CA ARG A 71 -1.57 -8.35 -16.98
C ARG A 71 -2.47 -7.13 -17.12
N PHE A 72 -3.66 -7.16 -16.53
CA PHE A 72 -4.60 -6.04 -16.56
C PHE A 72 -4.00 -4.74 -16.01
N PHE A 73 -3.28 -4.81 -14.88
CA PHE A 73 -2.64 -3.62 -14.29
C PHE A 73 -1.42 -3.15 -15.09
N ARG A 74 -0.66 -4.05 -15.68
CA ARG A 74 0.44 -3.70 -16.61
C ARG A 74 -0.09 -2.96 -17.84
N ASP A 75 -1.12 -3.49 -18.47
CA ASP A 75 -1.77 -2.86 -19.64
C ASP A 75 -2.38 -1.51 -19.26
N SER A 76 -2.97 -1.41 -18.07
CA SER A 76 -3.51 -0.16 -17.54
C SER A 76 -2.41 0.88 -17.28
N ALA A 77 -1.30 0.50 -16.68
CA ALA A 77 -0.17 1.39 -16.44
C ALA A 77 0.39 1.97 -17.76
N CYS A 78 0.56 1.12 -18.78
CA CYS A 78 0.95 1.56 -20.12
C CYS A 78 -0.07 2.50 -20.75
N LYS A 79 -1.36 2.16 -20.65
CA LYS A 79 -2.45 2.96 -21.27
C LYS A 79 -2.55 4.35 -20.65
N TYR A 80 -2.37 4.46 -19.33
CA TYR A 80 -2.56 5.72 -18.61
C TYR A 80 -1.26 6.45 -18.31
N GLY A 81 -0.09 5.84 -18.60
CA GLY A 81 1.23 6.46 -18.43
C GLY A 81 1.57 6.75 -16.96
N VAL A 82 1.18 5.87 -16.02
CA VAL A 82 1.27 6.09 -14.57
C VAL A 82 1.76 4.85 -13.85
N TYR A 83 2.51 5.02 -12.76
CA TYR A 83 2.80 3.91 -11.85
C TYR A 83 1.53 3.45 -11.15
N ILE A 84 1.31 2.14 -11.06
CA ILE A 84 0.14 1.57 -10.38
C ILE A 84 0.57 0.56 -9.33
N GLY A 85 0.16 0.79 -8.07
CA GLY A 85 0.27 -0.17 -6.97
C GLY A 85 -1.06 -0.88 -6.71
N PHE A 86 -1.05 -2.20 -6.60
CA PHE A 86 -2.26 -3.01 -6.42
C PHE A 86 -1.99 -4.29 -5.64
N GLY A 87 -3.03 -4.80 -4.96
CA GLY A 87 -3.01 -6.09 -4.29
C GLY A 87 -3.50 -7.22 -5.19
N VAL A 88 -2.87 -8.39 -5.12
CA VAL A 88 -3.26 -9.59 -5.88
C VAL A 88 -2.97 -10.87 -5.09
N ILE A 89 -3.78 -11.90 -5.32
CA ILE A 89 -3.59 -13.24 -4.75
C ILE A 89 -2.93 -14.12 -5.80
N LEU A 90 -1.71 -14.59 -5.52
CA LEU A 90 -0.99 -15.50 -6.42
C LEU A 90 -0.75 -16.84 -5.75
N LYS A 91 -0.69 -17.91 -6.55
CA LYS A 91 -0.38 -19.28 -6.07
C LYS A 91 1.05 -19.36 -5.56
N ALA A 92 1.24 -20.02 -4.43
CA ALA A 92 2.53 -20.23 -3.78
C ALA A 92 2.62 -21.66 -3.25
N GLY A 93 3.06 -22.59 -4.11
CA GLY A 93 3.09 -24.01 -3.78
C GLY A 93 1.69 -24.58 -3.54
N LEU A 94 1.44 -25.08 -2.31
CA LEU A 94 0.13 -25.63 -1.89
C LEU A 94 -0.83 -24.56 -1.35
N LYS A 95 -0.36 -23.34 -1.15
CA LYS A 95 -1.13 -22.20 -0.66
C LYS A 95 -1.15 -21.08 -1.70
N ALA A 96 -1.67 -19.94 -1.29
CA ALA A 96 -1.54 -18.67 -2.00
C ALA A 96 -0.57 -17.73 -1.26
N ALA A 97 -0.24 -16.60 -1.86
CA ALA A 97 0.44 -15.49 -1.22
C ALA A 97 -0.31 -14.19 -1.52
N ASN A 98 -0.31 -13.29 -0.55
CA ASN A 98 -0.92 -11.97 -0.64
C ASN A 98 0.15 -10.98 -1.08
N HIS A 99 0.05 -10.51 -2.33
CA HIS A 99 1.04 -9.68 -2.97
C HIS A 99 0.62 -8.22 -3.05
N PHE A 100 1.58 -7.31 -2.88
CA PHE A 100 1.50 -5.92 -3.27
C PHE A 100 2.50 -5.69 -4.39
N ILE A 101 2.00 -5.44 -5.59
CA ILE A 101 2.80 -5.25 -6.79
C ILE A 101 2.73 -3.81 -7.23
N ILE A 102 3.87 -3.26 -7.69
CA ILE A 102 3.93 -1.98 -8.39
C ILE A 102 4.42 -2.19 -9.80
N VAL A 103 3.70 -1.62 -10.77
CA VAL A 103 4.05 -1.63 -12.20
C VAL A 103 4.32 -0.22 -12.70
N SER A 104 5.30 -0.06 -13.59
CA SER A 104 5.68 1.22 -14.20
C SER A 104 4.81 1.58 -15.40
N PRO A 105 4.88 2.85 -15.88
CA PRO A 105 4.22 3.29 -17.10
C PRO A 105 4.59 2.47 -18.35
N GLU A 106 5.74 1.80 -18.35
CA GLU A 106 6.18 0.90 -19.43
C GLU A 106 5.65 -0.53 -19.28
N GLY A 107 4.81 -0.80 -18.27
CA GLY A 107 4.26 -2.11 -17.96
C GLY A 107 5.28 -3.08 -17.32
N LYS A 108 6.38 -2.55 -16.78
CA LYS A 108 7.37 -3.37 -16.05
C LYS A 108 6.94 -3.52 -14.60
N MET A 109 7.05 -4.71 -14.05
CA MET A 109 6.93 -4.94 -12.62
C MET A 109 8.18 -4.37 -11.92
N CYS A 110 7.99 -3.35 -11.09
CA CYS A 110 9.07 -2.65 -10.37
C CYS A 110 9.28 -3.21 -8.97
N ALA A 111 8.20 -3.69 -8.34
CA ALA A 111 8.25 -4.30 -7.02
C ALA A 111 7.18 -5.38 -6.90
N ASP A 112 7.49 -6.38 -6.11
CA ASP A 112 6.58 -7.46 -5.69
C ASP A 112 6.86 -7.78 -4.22
N TYR A 113 5.95 -7.38 -3.35
CA TYR A 113 6.02 -7.61 -1.91
C TYR A 113 5.01 -8.65 -1.50
N ILE A 114 5.44 -9.68 -0.77
CA ILE A 114 4.56 -10.68 -0.17
C ILE A 114 4.35 -10.31 1.31
N LYS A 115 3.11 -10.27 1.75
CA LYS A 115 2.71 -9.99 3.12
C LYS A 115 3.48 -10.87 4.11
N ILE A 116 4.22 -10.24 5.01
CA ILE A 116 5.05 -10.94 6.02
C ILE A 116 4.19 -11.49 7.15
N HIS A 117 3.13 -10.76 7.55
CA HIS A 117 2.27 -11.12 8.66
C HIS A 117 0.84 -11.44 8.20
N PRO A 118 0.52 -12.67 7.79
CA PRO A 118 -0.88 -13.08 7.57
C PRO A 118 -1.71 -12.87 8.84
N PHE A 119 -2.96 -12.43 8.66
CA PHE A 119 -3.88 -12.15 9.76
C PHE A 119 -4.44 -13.45 10.35
N SER A 120 -3.71 -14.08 11.26
CA SER A 120 -4.04 -15.37 11.87
C SER A 120 -5.37 -15.39 12.61
N TYR A 121 -5.79 -14.24 13.18
CA TYR A 121 -7.11 -14.13 13.82
C TYR A 121 -8.28 -14.43 12.86
N ALA A 122 -8.10 -14.16 11.56
CA ALA A 122 -9.07 -14.54 10.53
C ALA A 122 -8.71 -15.86 9.80
N GLY A 123 -7.67 -16.55 10.24
CA GLY A 123 -7.22 -17.80 9.64
C GLY A 123 -6.40 -17.63 8.35
N GLU A 124 -5.97 -16.43 8.01
CA GLU A 124 -5.21 -16.16 6.78
C GLU A 124 -3.94 -17.03 6.68
N ASP A 125 -3.26 -17.30 7.79
CA ASP A 125 -2.07 -18.13 7.86
C ASP A 125 -2.29 -19.61 7.48
N GLN A 126 -3.52 -20.08 7.48
CA GLN A 126 -3.88 -21.42 7.01
C GLN A 126 -3.87 -21.51 5.48
N PHE A 127 -4.20 -20.44 4.79
CA PHE A 127 -4.39 -20.36 3.34
C PHE A 127 -3.27 -19.66 2.59
N TYR A 128 -2.53 -18.77 3.28
CA TYR A 128 -1.49 -17.93 2.68
C TYR A 128 -0.12 -18.19 3.27
N GLU A 129 0.88 -18.22 2.39
CA GLU A 129 2.28 -18.25 2.77
C GLU A 129 2.75 -16.88 3.27
N LYS A 130 3.69 -16.90 4.21
CA LYS A 130 4.34 -15.69 4.74
C LYS A 130 5.44 -15.20 3.82
N GLY A 131 5.48 -13.90 3.57
CA GLY A 131 6.65 -13.24 2.99
C GLY A 131 7.86 -13.35 3.91
N LYS A 132 9.06 -13.26 3.31
CA LYS A 132 10.35 -13.42 4.02
C LYS A 132 11.28 -12.24 3.83
N HIS A 133 10.90 -11.28 3.00
CA HIS A 133 11.75 -10.17 2.60
C HIS A 133 10.99 -8.86 2.67
N LEU A 134 11.66 -7.81 3.13
CA LEU A 134 11.22 -6.44 2.93
C LEU A 134 11.41 -6.08 1.46
N THR A 135 10.55 -5.23 0.94
CA THR A 135 10.62 -4.78 -0.45
C THR A 135 10.56 -3.27 -0.49
N SER A 136 11.53 -2.68 -1.18
CA SER A 136 11.58 -1.27 -1.52
C SER A 136 11.78 -1.11 -3.03
N LEU A 137 11.35 0.03 -3.55
CA LEU A 137 11.60 0.44 -4.94
C LEU A 137 11.89 1.94 -4.97
N GLU A 138 12.35 2.41 -6.12
CA GLU A 138 12.54 3.84 -6.36
C GLU A 138 11.61 4.31 -7.48
N ILE A 139 10.87 5.39 -7.24
CA ILE A 139 10.07 6.09 -8.25
C ILE A 139 10.57 7.52 -8.31
N GLN A 140 11.07 7.96 -9.46
CA GLN A 140 11.59 9.32 -9.69
C GLN A 140 12.62 9.76 -8.62
N GLY A 141 13.53 8.86 -8.21
CA GLY A 141 14.54 9.15 -7.19
C GLY A 141 14.04 9.11 -5.75
N VAL A 142 12.77 8.75 -5.52
CA VAL A 142 12.18 8.64 -4.19
C VAL A 142 12.11 7.16 -3.77
N PRO A 143 12.84 6.75 -2.73
CA PRO A 143 12.77 5.37 -2.22
C PRO A 143 11.49 5.14 -1.41
N ILE A 144 10.81 4.03 -1.70
CA ILE A 144 9.46 3.69 -1.22
C ILE A 144 9.45 2.26 -0.69
N GLY A 145 9.06 2.07 0.57
CA GLY A 145 8.87 0.77 1.19
C GLY A 145 7.43 0.27 1.10
N LEU A 146 7.23 -1.05 0.99
CA LEU A 146 5.92 -1.68 0.83
C LEU A 146 5.52 -2.49 2.06
N SER A 147 4.21 -2.48 2.36
CA SER A 147 3.60 -3.30 3.41
C SER A 147 2.11 -3.56 3.12
N ILE A 148 1.53 -4.59 3.75
CA ILE A 148 0.13 -4.96 3.57
C ILE A 148 -0.58 -5.06 4.92
N CYS A 149 -1.63 -4.26 5.12
CA CYS A 149 -2.68 -4.40 6.12
C CYS A 149 -2.15 -4.72 7.53
N TYR A 150 -2.19 -5.97 7.94
CA TYR A 150 -1.82 -6.43 9.29
C TYR A 150 -0.35 -6.17 9.64
N ASP A 151 0.54 -6.05 8.64
CA ASP A 151 1.94 -5.65 8.83
C ASP A 151 2.05 -4.34 9.64
N LEU A 152 1.06 -3.44 9.49
CA LEU A 152 1.00 -2.16 10.20
C LEU A 152 1.15 -2.29 11.73
N ARG A 153 0.84 -3.46 12.30
CA ARG A 153 0.92 -3.70 13.75
C ARG A 153 2.32 -3.98 14.26
N PHE A 154 3.27 -4.27 13.37
CA PHE A 154 4.62 -4.72 13.71
C PHE A 154 5.64 -3.61 13.42
N PRO A 155 6.06 -2.83 14.43
CA PRO A 155 6.91 -1.66 14.25
C PRO A 155 8.30 -1.98 13.69
N GLU A 156 8.81 -3.19 13.94
CA GLU A 156 10.17 -3.59 13.62
C GLU A 156 10.46 -3.52 12.13
N MET A 157 9.49 -3.91 11.28
CA MET A 157 9.67 -3.84 9.83
C MET A 157 9.75 -2.40 9.33
N PHE A 158 8.99 -1.48 9.92
CA PHE A 158 9.00 -0.06 9.53
C PHE A 158 10.29 0.64 9.98
N GLN A 159 10.84 0.23 11.11
CA GLN A 159 12.17 0.67 11.53
C GLN A 159 13.26 0.22 10.55
N ALA A 160 13.12 -0.97 9.97
CA ALA A 160 14.07 -1.46 8.96
C ALA A 160 13.89 -0.72 7.62
N LEU A 161 12.66 -0.59 7.10
CA LEU A 161 12.35 0.13 5.87
C LEU A 161 12.82 1.58 5.93
N SER A 162 12.52 2.29 7.00
CA SER A 162 12.85 3.71 7.16
C SER A 162 14.34 4.04 7.22
N ARG A 163 15.24 3.05 7.14
CA ARG A 163 16.68 3.31 7.03
C ARG A 163 17.04 3.96 5.71
N THR A 164 16.30 3.61 4.66
CA THR A 164 16.52 4.06 3.28
C THR A 164 15.28 4.71 2.69
N ASP A 165 14.09 4.24 3.05
CA ASP A 165 12.87 4.67 2.43
C ASP A 165 12.36 5.98 3.03
N LYS A 166 11.91 6.88 2.16
CA LYS A 166 11.30 8.17 2.52
C LYS A 166 9.78 8.10 2.60
N LEU A 167 9.19 7.20 1.83
CA LEU A 167 7.76 6.91 1.83
C LEU A 167 7.55 5.45 2.18
N ILE A 168 6.49 5.15 2.93
CA ILE A 168 6.04 3.78 3.19
C ILE A 168 4.57 3.66 2.80
N LEU A 169 4.26 2.64 2.00
CA LEU A 169 2.92 2.34 1.54
C LEU A 169 2.35 1.13 2.30
N ASN A 170 1.09 1.25 2.73
CA ASN A 170 0.33 0.12 3.28
C ASN A 170 -1.03 0.03 2.60
N ILE A 171 -1.28 -1.06 1.87
CA ILE A 171 -2.59 -1.35 1.28
C ILE A 171 -3.37 -2.31 2.17
N ALA A 172 -4.69 -2.10 2.31
CA ALA A 172 -5.46 -2.84 3.31
C ALA A 172 -6.92 -3.12 2.92
N ASN A 173 -7.47 -4.16 3.59
CA ASN A 173 -8.88 -4.36 3.87
C ASN A 173 -9.07 -4.27 5.40
N TRP A 174 -9.10 -3.03 5.93
CA TRP A 174 -9.13 -2.77 7.37
C TRP A 174 -10.54 -2.38 7.83
N PRO A 175 -11.24 -3.23 8.61
CA PRO A 175 -12.64 -3.01 8.97
C PRO A 175 -12.88 -1.76 9.81
N GLU A 176 -14.05 -1.14 9.63
CA GLU A 176 -14.49 0.07 10.33
C GLU A 176 -14.34 -0.03 11.85
N ARG A 177 -14.72 -1.17 12.45
CA ARG A 177 -14.61 -1.40 13.91
C ARG A 177 -13.20 -1.21 14.49
N ARG A 178 -12.18 -1.18 13.65
CA ARG A 178 -10.77 -0.96 14.04
C ARG A 178 -10.13 0.24 13.37
N VAL A 179 -10.93 1.17 12.84
CA VAL A 179 -10.41 2.34 12.12
C VAL A 179 -9.57 3.26 13.02
N LEU A 180 -9.87 3.33 14.31
CA LEU A 180 -9.04 4.05 15.26
C LEU A 180 -7.61 3.47 15.30
N HIS A 181 -7.47 2.14 15.33
CA HIS A 181 -6.15 1.50 15.29
C HIS A 181 -5.43 1.81 13.98
N TRP A 182 -6.14 1.78 12.83
CA TRP A 182 -5.61 2.10 11.52
C TRP A 182 -4.96 3.48 11.49
N LYS A 183 -5.72 4.50 11.83
CA LYS A 183 -5.26 5.90 11.82
C LYS A 183 -4.13 6.14 12.82
N THR A 184 -4.29 5.66 14.05
CA THR A 184 -3.29 5.84 15.12
C THR A 184 -1.97 5.16 14.76
N LEU A 185 -2.02 3.92 14.24
CA LEU A 185 -0.81 3.20 13.88
C LEU A 185 -0.09 3.85 12.69
N ILE A 186 -0.80 4.28 11.65
CA ILE A 186 -0.19 4.99 10.53
C ILE A 186 0.52 6.25 11.01
N GLN A 187 -0.14 7.04 11.85
CA GLN A 187 0.44 8.25 12.41
C GLN A 187 1.67 7.94 13.28
N ALA A 188 1.59 6.92 14.13
CA ALA A 188 2.73 6.47 14.93
C ALA A 188 3.91 6.02 14.06
N ARG A 189 3.65 5.22 12.99
CA ARG A 189 4.70 4.77 12.07
C ARG A 189 5.37 5.94 11.33
N ALA A 190 4.62 6.94 10.93
CA ALA A 190 5.17 8.15 10.31
C ALA A 190 6.09 8.89 11.28
N ILE A 191 5.62 9.18 12.50
CA ILE A 191 6.35 9.95 13.52
C ILE A 191 7.62 9.22 13.98
N GLU A 192 7.51 7.95 14.41
CA GLU A 192 8.64 7.21 14.99
C GLU A 192 9.75 6.90 13.99
N ASN A 193 9.40 6.88 12.69
CA ASN A 193 10.32 6.60 11.60
C ASN A 193 10.67 7.83 10.78
N GLN A 194 10.01 8.98 11.03
CA GLN A 194 10.22 10.24 10.32
C GLN A 194 10.17 10.06 8.79
N VAL A 195 9.09 9.44 8.31
CA VAL A 195 8.82 9.17 6.89
C VAL A 195 7.40 9.57 6.55
N TYR A 196 7.11 9.80 5.27
CA TYR A 196 5.71 9.80 4.85
C TYR A 196 5.13 8.39 4.95
N PHE A 197 3.93 8.29 5.51
CA PHE A 197 3.21 7.04 5.55
C PHE A 197 1.86 7.17 4.81
N LEU A 198 1.67 6.33 3.79
CA LEU A 198 0.48 6.31 2.93
C LEU A 198 -0.30 5.04 3.19
N GLY A 199 -1.48 5.18 3.79
CA GLY A 199 -2.39 4.06 4.03
C GLY A 199 -3.55 4.07 3.05
N VAL A 200 -3.74 2.98 2.31
CA VAL A 200 -4.86 2.81 1.37
C VAL A 200 -5.79 1.72 1.86
N ASN A 201 -7.02 2.09 2.16
CA ASN A 201 -8.03 1.15 2.62
C ASN A 201 -9.22 1.12 1.65
N ARG A 202 -9.89 -0.01 1.55
CA ARG A 202 -11.15 -0.14 0.81
C ARG A 202 -12.32 0.56 1.51
N THR A 203 -13.46 0.63 0.82
CA THR A 203 -14.77 1.02 1.38
C THR A 203 -15.84 -0.05 1.11
N GLY A 204 -17.04 0.17 1.65
CA GLY A 204 -18.21 -0.66 1.42
C GLY A 204 -18.30 -1.87 2.36
N LYS A 205 -18.90 -2.96 1.91
CA LYS A 205 -19.14 -4.17 2.67
C LYS A 205 -18.59 -5.39 1.95
N ASP A 206 -18.04 -6.37 2.69
CA ASP A 206 -17.59 -7.63 2.11
C ASP A 206 -18.66 -8.72 2.21
N GLY A 207 -18.36 -9.91 1.63
CA GLY A 207 -19.24 -11.06 1.68
C GLY A 207 -19.43 -11.66 3.08
N ASN A 208 -18.55 -11.36 4.03
CA ASN A 208 -18.64 -11.76 5.43
C ASN A 208 -19.43 -10.77 6.29
N GLY A 209 -19.95 -9.70 5.69
CA GLY A 209 -20.74 -8.70 6.37
C GLY A 209 -19.92 -7.64 7.12
N LEU A 210 -18.61 -7.62 6.95
CA LEU A 210 -17.76 -6.57 7.54
C LEU A 210 -17.90 -5.28 6.74
N GLU A 211 -18.00 -4.18 7.46
CA GLU A 211 -18.11 -2.83 6.90
C GLU A 211 -16.76 -2.12 6.93
N TYR A 212 -16.53 -1.30 5.91
CA TYR A 212 -15.31 -0.56 5.68
C TYR A 212 -15.64 0.88 5.34
N GLN A 213 -15.21 1.82 6.17
CA GLN A 213 -15.39 3.26 5.91
C GLN A 213 -14.17 3.82 5.17
N LYS A 214 -14.37 4.91 4.44
CA LYS A 214 -13.28 5.66 3.83
C LYS A 214 -12.29 6.11 4.90
N SER A 215 -11.06 5.62 4.81
CA SER A 215 -10.02 5.88 5.81
C SER A 215 -8.60 5.87 5.23
N SER A 216 -8.48 5.93 3.91
CA SER A 216 -7.18 6.19 3.27
C SER A 216 -6.67 7.56 3.67
N LEU A 217 -5.36 7.66 3.94
CA LEU A 217 -4.74 8.90 4.40
C LEU A 217 -3.25 8.93 4.10
N VAL A 218 -2.71 10.14 4.05
CA VAL A 218 -1.26 10.39 4.03
C VAL A 218 -0.89 11.12 5.30
N VAL A 219 0.18 10.67 5.95
CA VAL A 219 0.75 11.29 7.14
C VAL A 219 2.18 11.73 6.84
N SER A 220 2.51 12.98 7.20
CA SER A 220 3.85 13.55 7.04
C SER A 220 4.85 12.97 8.04
N PRO A 221 6.18 13.16 7.83
CA PRO A 221 7.20 12.75 8.79
C PRO A 221 7.04 13.33 10.20
N GLU A 222 6.34 14.46 10.34
CA GLU A 222 6.04 15.13 11.61
C GLU A 222 4.71 14.66 12.22
N GLY A 223 3.98 13.77 11.53
CA GLY A 223 2.72 13.22 12.02
C GLY A 223 1.47 14.00 11.62
N GLU A 224 1.60 15.00 10.74
CA GLU A 224 0.46 15.73 10.21
C GLU A 224 -0.32 14.86 9.22
N ILE A 225 -1.64 14.78 9.38
CA ILE A 225 -2.53 14.15 8.39
C ILE A 225 -2.78 15.18 7.28
N LEU A 226 -2.28 14.88 6.08
CA LEU A 226 -2.42 15.78 4.94
C LEU A 226 -3.86 15.87 4.46
N ARG A 227 -4.25 17.03 3.95
CA ARG A 227 -5.54 17.22 3.29
C ARG A 227 -5.44 16.79 1.84
N PRO A 228 -6.35 15.90 1.38
CA PRO A 228 -6.41 15.55 -0.04
C PRO A 228 -7.09 16.62 -0.89
N ASP A 229 -6.76 16.65 -2.18
CA ASP A 229 -7.65 17.12 -3.23
C ASP A 229 -8.54 15.92 -3.63
N SER A 230 -9.74 15.85 -3.04
CA SER A 230 -10.68 14.74 -3.27
C SER A 230 -11.44 14.96 -4.57
N ILE A 231 -11.35 14.01 -5.49
CA ILE A 231 -12.10 14.03 -6.77
C ILE A 231 -13.53 13.56 -6.56
N ASN A 232 -13.70 12.49 -5.75
CA ASN A 232 -14.99 11.88 -5.43
C ASN A 232 -14.88 11.08 -4.11
N GLU A 233 -15.88 10.25 -3.82
CA GLU A 233 -15.90 9.44 -2.60
C GLU A 233 -14.79 8.37 -2.56
N GLU A 234 -14.25 7.95 -3.70
CA GLU A 234 -13.23 6.89 -3.77
C GLU A 234 -11.81 7.43 -3.97
N ILE A 235 -11.60 8.61 -4.59
CA ILE A 235 -10.28 9.05 -5.06
C ILE A 235 -9.85 10.32 -4.33
N ASP A 236 -8.72 10.23 -3.64
CA ASP A 236 -8.02 11.32 -2.98
C ASP A 236 -6.63 11.51 -3.58
N ILE A 237 -6.30 12.74 -3.98
CA ILE A 237 -4.99 13.09 -4.53
C ILE A 237 -4.21 13.89 -3.48
N TYR A 238 -2.91 13.56 -3.35
CA TYR A 238 -1.98 14.25 -2.47
C TYR A 238 -0.74 14.68 -3.24
N GLU A 239 -0.23 15.86 -2.91
CA GLU A 239 1.10 16.32 -3.31
C GLU A 239 2.05 16.13 -2.13
N ILE A 240 3.14 15.42 -2.35
CA ILE A 240 4.12 15.04 -1.34
C ILE A 240 5.46 15.69 -1.73
N ASP A 241 6.09 16.35 -0.78
CA ASP A 241 7.48 16.83 -0.88
C ASP A 241 8.42 15.84 -0.20
N PRO A 242 9.08 14.93 -0.93
CA PRO A 242 9.99 13.95 -0.34
C PRO A 242 11.22 14.56 0.35
N ALA A 243 11.56 15.82 0.04
CA ALA A 243 12.69 16.50 0.67
C ALA A 243 12.44 16.84 2.15
N LEU A 244 11.17 16.98 2.56
CA LEU A 244 10.81 17.18 3.96
C LEU A 244 11.30 16.05 4.88
N VAL A 245 11.43 14.83 4.36
CA VAL A 245 11.94 13.68 5.14
C VAL A 245 13.39 13.93 5.56
N GLU A 246 14.24 14.40 4.65
CA GLU A 246 15.65 14.72 4.95
C GLU A 246 15.74 15.88 5.93
N VAL A 247 14.93 16.92 5.73
CA VAL A 247 14.85 18.07 6.65
C VAL A 247 14.46 17.61 8.08
N CYS A 248 13.49 16.69 8.21
CA CYS A 248 13.13 16.14 9.51
C CYS A 248 14.27 15.34 10.13
N TRP A 249 14.98 14.53 9.34
CA TRP A 249 16.12 13.73 9.84
C TRP A 249 17.30 14.61 10.31
N GLU A 250 17.55 15.72 9.63
CA GLU A 250 18.61 16.66 9.98
C GLU A 250 18.24 17.49 11.22
N ASN A 251 17.01 17.98 11.31
CA ASN A 251 16.56 18.84 12.40
C ASN A 251 16.34 18.08 13.72
N PHE A 252 15.91 16.83 13.66
CA PHE A 252 15.65 16.01 14.83
C PHE A 252 16.06 14.55 14.60
N PRO A 253 17.36 14.20 14.72
CA PRO A 253 17.91 12.93 14.28
C PRO A 253 17.66 11.78 15.27
N VAL A 254 16.41 11.49 15.64
CA VAL A 254 16.04 10.43 16.63
C VAL A 254 16.52 9.03 16.25
N LYS A 255 16.75 8.78 14.96
CA LYS A 255 17.26 7.48 14.48
C LYS A 255 18.68 7.19 14.99
N ASN A 256 19.48 8.23 15.26
CA ASN A 256 20.84 8.10 15.77
C ASN A 256 20.88 7.62 17.22
N ASP A 257 19.80 7.84 17.99
CA ASP A 257 19.70 7.47 19.40
C ASP A 257 19.26 6.01 19.61
N ARG A 258 18.91 5.31 18.54
CA ARG A 258 18.48 3.92 18.59
C ARG A 258 19.59 2.99 19.06
N GLN A 259 19.34 2.26 20.12
CA GLN A 259 20.27 1.27 20.72
C GLN A 259 20.09 -0.10 20.05
N VAL A 260 20.38 -0.17 18.73
CA VAL A 260 20.07 -1.34 17.88
C VAL A 260 20.65 -2.64 18.42
N ASN A 261 21.88 -2.61 18.98
CA ASN A 261 22.51 -3.81 19.54
C ASN A 261 21.79 -4.27 20.81
N PHE A 262 21.43 -3.34 21.68
CA PHE A 262 20.65 -3.65 22.87
C PHE A 262 19.28 -4.24 22.53
N TYR A 263 18.59 -3.68 21.54
CA TYR A 263 17.27 -4.21 21.12
C TYR A 263 17.36 -5.64 20.59
N LYS A 264 18.44 -6.02 19.89
CA LYS A 264 18.66 -7.40 19.41
C LYS A 264 18.86 -8.41 20.54
N GLU A 265 19.27 -7.96 21.73
CA GLU A 265 19.49 -8.82 22.88
C GLU A 265 18.20 -9.06 23.68
N ILE A 266 17.22 -8.17 23.59
CA ILE A 266 15.99 -8.22 24.39
C ILE A 266 14.74 -8.61 23.59
N ILE A 267 14.80 -8.67 22.26
CA ILE A 267 13.77 -9.14 21.34
C ILE A 267 14.27 -10.41 20.65
#